data_2a1e51824b926f809500f4638ed7f1e1
#
_entry.id   2a1e51824b926f809500f4638ed7f1e1
#
_cell.length_a   1.000
_cell.length_b   1.000
_cell.length_c   1.000
_cell.angle_alpha   90.00
_cell.angle_beta   90.00
_cell.angle_gamma   90.00
#
_symmetry.space_group_name_H-M   'P 1'
#
loop_
_entity.id
_entity.type
_entity.pdbx_description
1 polymer ?
#
loop_
_entity_poly.entity_id
_entity_poly.type
_entity_poly.pdbx_seq_one_letter_code
_entity_poly.pdbx_strand_id
1 'polypeptide(L)'
;TIDSEKLIDTLQPLARSNYFAIQLAFPELPEIDFMVNTESVIRDANHYDFVFNKLEDVQSKIEYQNVVNFRLNRDISFLSNFRFRINEQYFEEFISLNNIDTFVDGGSFDGQTSLEFIRRKKDYSKVIAFEPSSQSYLAVCDKLKDYKFIDVVNKGIWNKSESLSFNSDLGSASRIENEGTLKIEVVSLDESLDEKIDFIKLDIEGAEKNAILGAKRIIIENKPVMAVCVYHHQEDYFRIPQMILEINPHYKVYFRHYTQGVFESVMYFLPLKPTQHV
;
A
#
# COMPACT_ATOMS: atom_id res chain seq x y z
N THR A 1 -7.65 32.56 -22.75
CA THR A 1 -7.72 31.15 -22.46
C THR A 1 -6.28 30.66 -22.30
N ILE A 2 -5.92 30.29 -21.07
CA ILE A 2 -4.62 29.69 -20.77
C ILE A 2 -4.68 28.28 -21.40
N ASP A 3 -3.66 27.97 -22.22
CA ASP A 3 -3.51 26.65 -22.82
C ASP A 3 -3.25 25.62 -21.69
N SER A 4 -4.22 24.76 -21.45
CA SER A 4 -4.19 23.80 -20.35
C SER A 4 -3.01 22.81 -20.46
N GLU A 5 -2.60 22.39 -21.68
CA GLU A 5 -1.43 21.52 -21.89
C GLU A 5 -0.13 22.25 -21.49
N LYS A 6 0.01 23.51 -21.87
CA LYS A 6 1.19 24.32 -21.53
C LYS A 6 1.29 24.64 -20.03
N LEU A 7 0.14 24.75 -19.36
CA LEU A 7 0.09 24.92 -17.90
C LEU A 7 0.49 23.63 -17.19
N ILE A 8 0.03 22.49 -17.68
CA ILE A 8 0.41 21.17 -17.16
C ILE A 8 1.92 20.94 -17.26
N ASP A 9 2.53 21.20 -18.43
CA ASP A 9 3.98 21.04 -18.63
C ASP A 9 4.81 21.98 -17.76
N THR A 10 4.32 23.21 -17.51
CA THR A 10 5.00 24.18 -16.64
C THR A 10 4.87 23.82 -15.16
N LEU A 11 3.76 23.21 -14.77
CA LEU A 11 3.45 22.86 -13.39
C LEU A 11 3.87 21.41 -13.02
N GLN A 12 4.18 20.56 -14.00
CA GLN A 12 4.61 19.18 -13.77
C GLN A 12 5.80 19.02 -12.79
N PRO A 13 6.84 19.88 -12.79
CA PRO A 13 7.89 19.83 -11.78
C PRO A 13 7.43 20.26 -10.38
N LEU A 14 6.47 21.20 -10.31
CA LEU A 14 5.82 21.62 -9.06
C LEU A 14 4.74 20.61 -8.63
N ALA A 15 4.16 19.90 -9.59
CA ALA A 15 3.07 18.95 -9.42
C ALA A 15 3.50 17.65 -8.73
N ARG A 16 4.76 17.23 -8.82
CA ARG A 16 5.24 16.08 -8.03
C ARG A 16 5.15 16.29 -6.52
N SER A 17 5.16 17.54 -6.07
CA SER A 17 4.93 17.89 -4.66
C SER A 17 3.52 18.46 -4.37
N ASN A 18 2.76 18.90 -5.39
CA ASN A 18 1.46 19.57 -5.24
C ASN A 18 0.45 19.19 -6.33
N TYR A 19 0.59 18.02 -6.96
CA TYR A 19 -0.27 17.54 -8.05
C TYR A 19 -1.76 17.67 -7.72
N PHE A 20 -2.10 17.42 -6.48
CA PHE A 20 -3.45 17.48 -5.98
C PHE A 20 -4.03 18.91 -5.84
N ALA A 21 -3.22 19.88 -5.43
CA ALA A 21 -3.69 21.29 -5.37
C ALA A 21 -4.04 21.85 -6.76
N ILE A 22 -3.32 21.38 -7.79
CA ILE A 22 -3.58 21.73 -9.18
C ILE A 22 -4.88 21.08 -9.67
N GLN A 23 -5.13 19.84 -9.32
CA GLN A 23 -6.35 19.14 -9.68
C GLN A 23 -7.59 19.73 -8.99
N LEU A 24 -7.51 20.18 -7.73
CA LEU A 24 -8.61 20.90 -7.07
C LEU A 24 -8.92 22.25 -7.71
N ALA A 25 -7.90 22.91 -8.29
CA ALA A 25 -8.09 24.15 -9.02
C ALA A 25 -8.73 23.95 -10.41
N PHE A 26 -8.70 22.73 -10.94
CA PHE A 26 -9.23 22.37 -12.27
C PHE A 26 -10.09 21.10 -12.19
N PRO A 27 -11.34 21.21 -11.68
CA PRO A 27 -12.24 20.08 -11.44
C PRO A 27 -12.71 19.33 -12.69
N GLU A 28 -12.45 19.85 -13.88
CA GLU A 28 -12.73 19.19 -15.16
C GLU A 28 -11.72 18.08 -15.53
N LEU A 29 -10.68 17.84 -14.76
CA LEU A 29 -9.75 16.73 -15.01
C LEU A 29 -10.39 15.43 -14.50
N PRO A 30 -10.71 14.47 -15.36
CA PRO A 30 -11.56 13.31 -15.04
C PRO A 30 -10.97 12.31 -14.04
N GLU A 31 -9.68 12.39 -13.76
CA GLU A 31 -8.98 11.41 -12.92
C GLU A 31 -9.21 11.57 -11.42
N ILE A 32 -9.90 12.63 -10.97
CA ILE A 32 -10.11 12.92 -9.54
C ILE A 32 -11.37 12.27 -8.98
N ASP A 33 -12.38 12.05 -9.79
CA ASP A 33 -13.68 11.54 -9.31
C ASP A 33 -13.57 10.18 -8.60
N PHE A 34 -12.59 9.35 -8.94
CA PHE A 34 -12.38 8.10 -8.23
C PHE A 34 -11.74 8.30 -6.84
N MET A 35 -10.97 9.37 -6.65
CA MET A 35 -10.27 9.64 -5.39
C MET A 35 -11.11 10.44 -4.39
N VAL A 36 -12.06 11.25 -4.88
CA VAL A 36 -12.82 12.19 -4.05
C VAL A 36 -14.29 12.19 -4.45
N ASN A 37 -14.96 11.09 -4.21
CA ASN A 37 -16.40 10.99 -4.43
C ASN A 37 -17.16 11.15 -3.11
N THR A 38 -17.65 12.36 -2.84
CA THR A 38 -18.42 12.71 -1.65
C THR A 38 -19.63 11.80 -1.45
N GLU A 39 -20.36 11.47 -2.54
CA GLU A 39 -21.56 10.63 -2.47
C GLU A 39 -21.23 9.22 -2.00
N SER A 40 -20.10 8.65 -2.44
CA SER A 40 -19.71 7.32 -2.00
C SER A 40 -19.23 7.31 -0.55
N VAL A 41 -18.55 8.36 -0.07
CA VAL A 41 -18.19 8.48 1.36
C VAL A 41 -19.44 8.53 2.23
N ILE A 42 -20.45 9.29 1.82
CA ILE A 42 -21.74 9.36 2.55
C ILE A 42 -22.46 8.00 2.53
N ARG A 43 -22.53 7.36 1.36
CA ARG A 43 -23.16 6.05 1.21
C ARG A 43 -22.51 4.99 2.10
N ASP A 44 -21.17 5.01 2.17
CA ASP A 44 -20.37 4.00 2.84
C ASP A 44 -19.94 4.43 4.26
N ALA A 45 -20.54 5.50 4.83
CA ALA A 45 -20.17 6.10 6.11
C ALA A 45 -20.05 5.07 7.26
N ASN A 46 -20.97 4.10 7.36
CA ASN A 46 -20.94 3.06 8.38
C ASN A 46 -19.66 2.18 8.29
N HIS A 47 -19.11 1.98 7.11
CA HIS A 47 -17.88 1.22 6.90
C HIS A 47 -16.67 2.02 7.36
N TYR A 48 -16.63 3.34 7.09
CA TYR A 48 -15.60 4.23 7.61
C TYR A 48 -15.63 4.31 9.14
N ASP A 49 -16.83 4.43 9.74
CA ASP A 49 -17.03 4.43 11.19
C ASP A 49 -16.57 3.11 11.84
N PHE A 50 -16.86 1.98 11.20
CA PHE A 50 -16.38 0.67 11.67
C PHE A 50 -14.85 0.67 11.78
N VAL A 51 -14.14 1.11 10.73
CA VAL A 51 -12.67 1.15 10.73
C VAL A 51 -12.15 2.14 11.77
N PHE A 52 -12.71 3.35 11.82
CA PHE A 52 -12.32 4.36 12.81
C PHE A 52 -12.36 3.81 14.24
N ASN A 53 -13.41 3.03 14.57
CA ASN A 53 -13.57 2.42 15.88
C ASN A 53 -12.60 1.26 16.16
N LYS A 54 -11.96 0.69 15.11
CA LYS A 54 -10.94 -0.36 15.23
C LYS A 54 -9.51 0.18 15.36
N LEU A 55 -9.30 1.47 15.07
CA LEU A 55 -7.99 2.09 15.16
C LEU A 55 -7.51 2.18 16.62
N GLU A 56 -6.28 1.72 16.88
CA GLU A 56 -5.72 1.56 18.22
C GLU A 56 -5.31 2.87 18.85
N ASP A 57 -4.60 3.74 18.13
CA ASP A 57 -4.04 4.95 18.68
C ASP A 57 -4.73 6.24 18.23
N VAL A 58 -4.53 7.29 18.98
CA VAL A 58 -5.10 8.62 18.74
C VAL A 58 -4.61 9.20 17.40
N GLN A 59 -3.34 8.98 17.06
CA GLN A 59 -2.77 9.47 15.81
C GLN A 59 -3.45 8.82 14.62
N SER A 60 -3.66 7.51 14.63
CA SER A 60 -4.40 6.81 13.58
C SER A 60 -5.80 7.37 13.39
N LYS A 61 -6.50 7.66 14.48
CA LYS A 61 -7.86 8.23 14.44
C LYS A 61 -7.87 9.63 13.83
N ILE A 62 -6.92 10.49 14.22
CA ILE A 62 -6.81 11.86 13.71
C ILE A 62 -6.46 11.83 12.22
N GLU A 63 -5.44 11.06 11.83
CA GLU A 63 -4.99 10.98 10.45
C GLU A 63 -6.08 10.38 9.53
N TYR A 64 -6.72 9.29 9.95
CA TYR A 64 -7.81 8.67 9.22
C TYR A 64 -9.00 9.63 9.05
N GLN A 65 -9.42 10.28 10.14
CA GLN A 65 -10.51 11.28 10.10
C GLN A 65 -10.20 12.43 9.14
N ASN A 66 -8.97 12.94 9.14
CA ASN A 66 -8.56 14.00 8.23
C ASN A 66 -8.63 13.56 6.76
N VAL A 67 -8.12 12.38 6.44
CA VAL A 67 -8.19 11.84 5.07
C VAL A 67 -9.65 11.61 4.63
N VAL A 68 -10.50 11.07 5.51
CA VAL A 68 -11.93 10.88 5.22
C VAL A 68 -12.67 12.22 5.08
N ASN A 69 -12.41 13.18 5.97
CA ASN A 69 -13.00 14.52 5.89
C ASN A 69 -12.58 15.25 4.62
N PHE A 70 -11.32 15.10 4.20
CA PHE A 70 -10.87 15.63 2.92
C PHE A 70 -11.70 15.04 1.76
N ARG A 71 -11.90 13.72 1.71
CA ARG A 71 -12.69 13.03 0.68
C ARG A 71 -14.16 13.43 0.70
N LEU A 72 -14.70 13.67 1.89
CA LEU A 72 -16.10 14.10 2.08
C LEU A 72 -16.32 15.55 1.65
N ASN A 73 -15.41 16.46 2.01
CA ASN A 73 -15.59 17.91 1.87
C ASN A 73 -14.83 18.50 0.66
N ARG A 74 -13.90 17.76 0.06
CA ARG A 74 -12.95 18.25 -0.97
C ARG A 74 -12.12 19.44 -0.49
N ASP A 75 -11.85 19.52 0.80
CA ASP A 75 -11.12 20.61 1.44
C ASP A 75 -9.71 20.18 1.79
N ILE A 76 -8.72 20.70 1.04
CA ILE A 76 -7.30 20.37 1.21
C ILE A 76 -6.75 20.78 2.58
N SER A 77 -7.43 21.67 3.31
CA SER A 77 -6.99 22.06 4.65
C SER A 77 -6.88 20.88 5.61
N PHE A 78 -7.68 19.83 5.40
CA PHE A 78 -7.57 18.58 6.17
C PHE A 78 -6.25 17.84 5.93
N LEU A 79 -5.60 18.01 4.77
CA LEU A 79 -4.32 17.39 4.45
C LEU A 79 -3.11 18.30 4.71
N SER A 80 -3.32 19.60 4.91
CA SER A 80 -2.24 20.60 5.04
C SER A 80 -1.34 20.39 6.25
N ASN A 81 -1.84 19.72 7.30
CA ASN A 81 -1.10 19.47 8.53
C ASN A 81 -0.23 18.20 8.48
N PHE A 82 -0.37 17.38 7.43
CA PHE A 82 0.49 16.22 7.26
C PHE A 82 1.92 16.64 6.91
N ARG A 83 2.89 15.86 7.38
CA ARG A 83 4.30 16.05 7.03
C ARG A 83 4.70 15.03 5.98
N PHE A 84 5.57 15.44 5.07
CA PHE A 84 6.22 14.51 4.15
C PHE A 84 7.22 13.65 4.94
N ARG A 85 6.91 12.36 5.10
CA ARG A 85 7.70 11.42 5.91
C ARG A 85 7.78 10.01 5.30
N ILE A 86 7.93 9.95 3.98
CA ILE A 86 8.04 8.68 3.22
C ILE A 86 9.13 7.75 3.74
N ASN A 87 10.20 8.29 4.31
CA ASN A 87 11.29 7.50 4.91
C ASN A 87 10.88 6.73 6.19
N GLU A 88 9.73 7.03 6.77
CA GLU A 88 9.15 6.31 7.92
C GLU A 88 8.13 5.25 7.48
N GLN A 89 7.66 5.33 6.23
CA GLN A 89 6.63 4.46 5.68
C GLN A 89 7.05 2.99 5.78
N TYR A 90 6.11 2.13 6.15
CA TYR A 90 6.23 0.70 6.40
C TYR A 90 7.01 0.29 7.65
N PHE A 91 7.83 1.16 8.24
CA PHE A 91 8.71 0.84 9.37
C PHE A 91 8.48 1.76 10.58
N GLU A 92 7.22 1.96 10.91
CA GLU A 92 6.78 2.77 12.05
C GLU A 92 7.30 2.21 13.39
N GLU A 93 7.49 3.09 14.39
CA GLU A 93 8.05 2.72 15.70
C GLU A 93 7.24 1.67 16.45
N PHE A 94 5.93 1.56 16.20
CA PHE A 94 5.10 0.51 16.81
C PHE A 94 5.36 -0.88 16.23
N ILE A 95 6.11 -1.00 15.12
CA ILE A 95 6.52 -2.27 14.53
C ILE A 95 7.85 -2.72 15.13
N SER A 96 7.81 -3.77 15.95
CA SER A 96 9.03 -4.35 16.51
C SER A 96 9.72 -5.25 15.51
N LEU A 97 10.74 -4.76 14.82
CA LEU A 97 11.52 -5.53 13.85
C LEU A 97 12.31 -6.69 14.48
N ASN A 98 12.51 -6.70 15.80
CA ASN A 98 13.26 -7.77 16.47
C ASN A 98 12.64 -9.17 16.28
N ASN A 99 11.33 -9.23 16.04
CA ASN A 99 10.59 -10.49 15.87
C ASN A 99 10.25 -10.77 14.40
N ILE A 100 10.85 -10.05 13.47
CA ILE A 100 10.61 -10.18 12.04
C ILE A 100 11.87 -10.71 11.39
N ASP A 101 11.85 -11.99 11.00
CA ASP A 101 12.97 -12.65 10.36
C ASP A 101 12.75 -12.80 8.85
N THR A 102 11.49 -12.91 8.41
CA THR A 102 11.13 -13.07 7.00
C THR A 102 10.20 -11.95 6.56
N PHE A 103 10.60 -11.21 5.53
CA PHE A 103 9.88 -10.07 4.97
C PHE A 103 9.47 -10.31 3.52
N VAL A 104 8.20 -10.08 3.21
CA VAL A 104 7.64 -10.07 1.86
C VAL A 104 7.38 -8.62 1.45
N ASP A 105 8.03 -8.19 0.37
CA ASP A 105 7.87 -6.87 -0.24
C ASP A 105 7.06 -7.02 -1.54
N GLY A 106 5.75 -6.83 -1.47
CA GLY A 106 4.85 -6.85 -2.60
C GLY A 106 4.84 -5.47 -3.29
N GLY A 107 5.22 -5.44 -4.58
CA GLY A 107 5.42 -4.20 -5.35
C GLY A 107 6.72 -3.53 -4.95
N SER A 108 7.84 -4.24 -5.16
CA SER A 108 9.16 -3.75 -4.72
C SER A 108 9.72 -2.64 -5.60
N PHE A 109 9.14 -2.40 -6.76
CA PHE A 109 9.44 -1.33 -7.72
C PHE A 109 10.93 -1.16 -8.02
N ASP A 110 11.63 -0.35 -7.23
CA ASP A 110 13.08 -0.11 -7.35
C ASP A 110 13.89 -0.77 -6.22
N GLY A 111 13.25 -1.55 -5.33
CA GLY A 111 13.88 -2.28 -4.22
C GLY A 111 14.27 -1.42 -3.01
N GLN A 112 13.83 -0.15 -2.95
CA GLN A 112 14.20 0.75 -1.84
C GLN A 112 13.61 0.28 -0.50
N THR A 113 12.36 -0.23 -0.49
CA THR A 113 11.71 -0.74 0.72
C THR A 113 12.44 -1.97 1.27
N SER A 114 12.77 -2.92 0.40
CA SER A 114 13.57 -4.10 0.77
C SER A 114 14.94 -3.71 1.33
N LEU A 115 15.62 -2.73 0.69
CA LEU A 115 16.90 -2.22 1.16
C LEU A 115 16.78 -1.54 2.53
N GLU A 116 15.72 -0.79 2.77
CA GLU A 116 15.49 -0.14 4.06
C GLU A 116 15.20 -1.16 5.16
N PHE A 117 14.42 -2.22 4.88
CA PHE A 117 14.26 -3.35 5.81
C PHE A 117 15.62 -3.96 6.20
N ILE A 118 16.47 -4.28 5.21
CA ILE A 118 17.81 -4.86 5.41
C ILE A 118 18.70 -3.94 6.27
N ARG A 119 18.58 -2.63 6.09
CA ARG A 119 19.34 -1.65 6.88
C ARG A 119 18.92 -1.62 8.34
N ARG A 120 17.61 -1.74 8.60
CA ARG A 120 17.03 -1.70 9.95
C ARG A 120 17.15 -3.04 10.68
N LYS A 121 17.04 -4.17 9.94
CA LYS A 121 17.10 -5.54 10.49
C LYS A 121 18.29 -6.29 9.88
N LYS A 122 19.45 -6.25 10.57
CA LYS A 122 20.71 -6.84 10.05
C LYS A 122 20.75 -8.38 10.11
N ASP A 123 20.02 -8.96 11.04
CA ASP A 123 19.95 -10.39 11.34
C ASP A 123 18.68 -11.05 10.78
N TYR A 124 18.17 -10.53 9.65
CA TYR A 124 17.04 -11.15 8.96
C TYR A 124 17.41 -12.51 8.37
N SER A 125 16.41 -13.39 8.24
CA SER A 125 16.58 -14.70 7.62
C SER A 125 16.28 -14.67 6.13
N LYS A 126 15.28 -13.89 5.68
CA LYS A 126 14.90 -13.83 4.27
C LYS A 126 14.13 -12.55 3.90
N VAL A 127 14.38 -12.07 2.69
CA VAL A 127 13.55 -11.06 2.01
C VAL A 127 13.07 -11.64 0.69
N ILE A 128 11.77 -11.53 0.42
CA ILE A 128 11.15 -11.98 -0.82
C ILE A 128 10.48 -10.78 -1.47
N ALA A 129 11.06 -10.29 -2.56
CA ALA A 129 10.61 -9.09 -3.27
C ALA A 129 9.87 -9.49 -4.55
N PHE A 130 8.59 -9.12 -4.66
CA PHE A 130 7.75 -9.37 -5.83
C PHE A 130 7.64 -8.10 -6.68
N GLU A 131 7.97 -8.22 -7.96
CA GLU A 131 7.87 -7.13 -8.93
C GLU A 131 7.48 -7.67 -10.33
N PRO A 132 6.28 -7.38 -10.83
CA PRO A 132 5.82 -7.91 -12.11
C PRO A 132 6.47 -7.25 -13.33
N SER A 133 6.86 -5.96 -13.24
CA SER A 133 7.53 -5.26 -14.34
C SER A 133 8.95 -5.79 -14.51
N SER A 134 9.27 -6.33 -15.68
CA SER A 134 10.63 -6.86 -15.95
C SER A 134 11.71 -5.79 -15.83
N GLN A 135 11.40 -4.53 -16.15
CA GLN A 135 12.35 -3.42 -16.00
C GLN A 135 12.63 -3.15 -14.52
N SER A 136 11.59 -3.00 -13.70
CA SER A 136 11.72 -2.79 -12.26
C SER A 136 12.35 -3.99 -11.56
N TYR A 137 11.96 -5.22 -11.94
CA TYR A 137 12.60 -6.44 -11.46
C TYR A 137 14.12 -6.43 -11.62
N LEU A 138 14.64 -6.05 -12.80
CA LEU A 138 16.08 -5.95 -13.03
C LEU A 138 16.73 -4.88 -12.14
N ALA A 139 16.05 -3.76 -11.90
CA ALA A 139 16.53 -2.71 -11.01
C ALA A 139 16.60 -3.20 -9.54
N VAL A 140 15.59 -3.96 -9.08
CA VAL A 140 15.59 -4.60 -7.76
C VAL A 140 16.73 -5.60 -7.64
N CYS A 141 16.92 -6.48 -8.66
CA CYS A 141 18.02 -7.44 -8.69
C CYS A 141 19.39 -6.74 -8.59
N ASP A 142 19.62 -5.67 -9.34
CA ASP A 142 20.88 -4.93 -9.30
C ASP A 142 21.09 -4.24 -7.95
N LYS A 143 20.06 -3.61 -7.38
CA LYS A 143 20.12 -2.92 -6.08
C LYS A 143 20.42 -3.87 -4.92
N LEU A 144 19.90 -5.10 -4.97
CA LEU A 144 19.98 -6.05 -3.86
C LEU A 144 21.05 -7.15 -4.06
N LYS A 145 21.79 -7.16 -5.17
CA LYS A 145 22.75 -8.23 -5.55
C LYS A 145 23.84 -8.54 -4.51
N ASP A 146 24.23 -7.54 -3.73
CA ASP A 146 25.31 -7.68 -2.73
C ASP A 146 24.79 -8.16 -1.35
N TYR A 147 23.47 -8.34 -1.21
CA TYR A 147 22.85 -8.82 0.02
C TYR A 147 22.53 -10.31 -0.07
N LYS A 148 22.58 -10.99 1.08
CA LYS A 148 22.32 -12.43 1.17
C LYS A 148 20.86 -12.69 1.55
N PHE A 149 20.37 -13.89 1.24
CA PHE A 149 19.02 -14.34 1.60
C PHE A 149 17.92 -13.49 1.00
N ILE A 150 18.12 -13.07 -0.25
CA ILE A 150 17.18 -12.28 -1.04
C ILE A 150 16.66 -13.12 -2.20
N ASP A 151 15.34 -13.26 -2.29
CA ASP A 151 14.67 -13.78 -3.46
C ASP A 151 13.92 -12.64 -4.16
N VAL A 152 14.30 -12.36 -5.40
CA VAL A 152 13.55 -11.41 -6.24
C VAL A 152 12.72 -12.20 -7.23
N VAL A 153 11.41 -11.99 -7.25
CA VAL A 153 10.44 -12.77 -8.03
C VAL A 153 9.79 -11.85 -9.07
N ASN A 154 10.02 -12.14 -10.36
CA ASN A 154 9.41 -11.36 -11.45
C ASN A 154 7.96 -11.80 -11.69
N LYS A 155 7.12 -11.62 -10.69
CA LYS A 155 5.68 -11.90 -10.71
C LYS A 155 4.93 -10.88 -9.87
N GLY A 156 3.66 -10.66 -10.22
CA GLY A 156 2.73 -9.93 -9.35
C GLY A 156 2.14 -10.85 -8.27
N ILE A 157 1.57 -10.23 -7.24
CA ILE A 157 0.83 -10.96 -6.19
C ILE A 157 -0.67 -10.87 -6.50
N TRP A 158 -1.36 -12.00 -6.46
CA TRP A 158 -2.78 -12.12 -6.78
C TRP A 158 -3.46 -13.18 -5.90
N ASN A 159 -4.73 -13.51 -6.20
CA ASN A 159 -5.48 -14.53 -5.46
C ASN A 159 -5.24 -15.97 -5.93
N LYS A 160 -4.59 -16.16 -7.06
CA LYS A 160 -4.21 -17.45 -7.68
C LYS A 160 -3.08 -17.26 -8.69
N SER A 161 -2.47 -18.35 -9.12
CA SER A 161 -1.44 -18.32 -10.17
C SER A 161 -2.09 -18.28 -11.55
N GLU A 162 -1.85 -17.20 -12.31
CA GLU A 162 -2.34 -17.01 -13.68
C GLU A 162 -1.53 -15.94 -14.43
N SER A 163 -1.81 -15.77 -15.73
CA SER A 163 -1.27 -14.70 -16.55
C SER A 163 -2.32 -13.60 -16.74
N LEU A 164 -2.00 -12.36 -16.41
CA LEU A 164 -2.90 -11.21 -16.51
C LEU A 164 -2.35 -10.15 -17.46
N SER A 165 -3.25 -9.34 -18.01
CA SER A 165 -2.87 -8.16 -18.77
C SER A 165 -2.43 -7.04 -17.82
N PHE A 166 -1.38 -6.33 -18.19
CA PHE A 166 -0.73 -5.31 -17.36
C PHE A 166 -0.40 -4.08 -18.19
N ASN A 167 -0.59 -2.92 -17.64
CA ASN A 167 -0.18 -1.66 -18.24
C ASN A 167 1.07 -1.13 -17.54
N SER A 168 2.21 -1.16 -18.24
CA SER A 168 3.51 -0.73 -17.72
C SER A 168 3.84 0.73 -18.03
N ASP A 169 3.05 1.41 -18.86
CA ASP A 169 3.39 2.73 -19.40
C ASP A 169 3.23 3.86 -18.36
N LEU A 170 2.69 3.53 -17.18
CA LEU A 170 2.41 4.47 -16.10
C LEU A 170 3.54 4.59 -15.04
N GLY A 171 4.68 3.95 -15.24
CA GLY A 171 5.80 3.98 -14.29
C GLY A 171 5.45 3.35 -12.95
N SER A 172 5.52 4.11 -11.84
CA SER A 172 5.17 3.64 -10.49
C SER A 172 3.66 3.37 -10.31
N ALA A 173 2.80 3.87 -11.19
CA ALA A 173 1.35 3.62 -11.20
C ALA A 173 0.94 2.47 -12.15
N SER A 174 1.88 1.60 -12.52
CA SER A 174 1.62 0.45 -13.42
C SER A 174 0.72 -0.57 -12.75
N ARG A 175 -0.40 -0.95 -13.40
CA ARG A 175 -1.45 -1.77 -12.79
C ARG A 175 -1.98 -2.86 -13.72
N ILE A 176 -2.68 -3.83 -13.15
CA ILE A 176 -3.39 -4.88 -13.88
C ILE A 176 -4.65 -4.29 -14.50
N GLU A 177 -4.79 -4.40 -15.82
CA GLU A 177 -5.94 -3.92 -16.60
C GLU A 177 -6.40 -4.97 -17.63
N ASN A 178 -7.69 -4.95 -17.97
CA ASN A 178 -8.27 -5.90 -18.94
C ASN A 178 -7.70 -5.73 -20.36
N GLU A 179 -7.19 -4.55 -20.71
CA GLU A 179 -6.64 -4.19 -22.02
C GLU A 179 -5.16 -3.78 -21.95
N GLY A 180 -4.42 -4.28 -20.95
CA GLY A 180 -3.00 -4.01 -20.79
C GLY A 180 -2.18 -4.51 -21.98
N THR A 181 -1.14 -3.77 -22.35
CA THR A 181 -0.26 -4.04 -23.52
C THR A 181 0.70 -5.20 -23.27
N LEU A 182 1.01 -5.51 -21.99
CA LEU A 182 1.90 -6.59 -21.60
C LEU A 182 1.16 -7.67 -20.82
N LYS A 183 1.70 -8.89 -20.85
CA LYS A 183 1.27 -9.97 -19.96
C LYS A 183 2.27 -10.12 -18.84
N ILE A 184 1.77 -10.25 -17.63
CA ILE A 184 2.55 -10.59 -16.45
C ILE A 184 2.06 -11.89 -15.82
N GLU A 185 2.99 -12.63 -15.26
CA GLU A 185 2.66 -13.76 -14.40
C GLU A 185 2.33 -13.23 -13.00
N VAL A 186 1.28 -13.78 -12.41
CA VAL A 186 0.90 -13.50 -11.03
C VAL A 186 0.77 -14.78 -10.24
N VAL A 187 0.97 -14.68 -8.93
CA VAL A 187 0.89 -15.83 -8.02
C VAL A 187 0.16 -15.48 -6.74
N SER A 188 -0.42 -16.49 -6.11
CA SER A 188 -0.89 -16.41 -4.73
C SER A 188 0.28 -16.61 -3.77
N LEU A 189 0.34 -15.84 -2.70
CA LEU A 189 1.36 -16.05 -1.66
C LEU A 189 1.21 -17.42 -1.00
N ASP A 190 -0.04 -17.86 -0.78
CA ASP A 190 -0.34 -19.17 -0.18
C ASP A 190 0.15 -20.37 -1.01
N GLU A 191 0.19 -20.22 -2.35
CA GLU A 191 0.70 -21.26 -3.26
C GLU A 191 2.21 -21.20 -3.45
N SER A 192 2.82 -20.02 -3.25
CA SER A 192 4.21 -19.75 -3.62
C SER A 192 5.18 -19.81 -2.45
N LEU A 193 4.70 -19.70 -1.21
CA LEU A 193 5.53 -19.59 -0.02
C LEU A 193 5.15 -20.65 1.01
N ASP A 194 6.10 -21.52 1.33
CA ASP A 194 5.96 -22.55 2.37
C ASP A 194 6.59 -22.14 3.70
N GLU A 195 7.53 -21.17 3.65
CA GLU A 195 8.20 -20.67 4.84
C GLU A 195 7.29 -19.79 5.70
N LYS A 196 7.62 -19.69 6.99
CA LYS A 196 6.95 -18.76 7.89
C LYS A 196 7.21 -17.31 7.48
N ILE A 197 6.16 -16.55 7.31
CA ILE A 197 6.23 -15.11 6.97
C ILE A 197 5.91 -14.29 8.22
N ASP A 198 6.79 -13.35 8.56
CA ASP A 198 6.64 -12.49 9.74
C ASP A 198 6.16 -11.08 9.39
N PHE A 199 6.43 -10.58 8.17
CA PHE A 199 5.98 -9.27 7.73
C PHE A 199 5.64 -9.28 6.22
N ILE A 200 4.51 -8.70 5.86
CA ILE A 200 4.07 -8.48 4.48
C ILE A 200 3.81 -6.98 4.27
N LYS A 201 4.48 -6.39 3.30
CA LYS A 201 4.11 -5.07 2.75
C LYS A 201 3.39 -5.29 1.41
N LEU A 202 2.29 -4.59 1.19
CA LEU A 202 1.56 -4.56 -0.08
C LEU A 202 1.37 -3.11 -0.54
N ASP A 203 2.01 -2.79 -1.64
CA ASP A 203 1.84 -1.56 -2.42
C ASP A 203 1.91 -1.96 -3.88
N ILE A 204 0.77 -2.41 -4.42
CA ILE A 204 0.66 -3.17 -5.67
C ILE A 204 -0.41 -2.62 -6.59
N GLU A 205 -0.57 -1.30 -6.54
CA GLU A 205 -1.32 -0.49 -7.50
C GLU A 205 -2.78 -0.98 -7.70
N GLY A 206 -3.46 -1.27 -6.57
CA GLY A 206 -4.88 -1.64 -6.53
C GLY A 206 -5.16 -3.15 -6.56
N ALA A 207 -4.13 -3.99 -6.56
CA ALA A 207 -4.26 -5.44 -6.47
C ALA A 207 -4.35 -5.98 -5.03
N GLU A 208 -4.31 -5.11 -4.01
CA GLU A 208 -4.19 -5.47 -2.59
C GLU A 208 -5.31 -6.42 -2.13
N LYS A 209 -6.56 -6.19 -2.54
CA LYS A 209 -7.69 -7.06 -2.19
C LYS A 209 -7.51 -8.48 -2.69
N ASN A 210 -7.00 -8.64 -3.92
CA ASN A 210 -6.71 -9.95 -4.48
C ASN A 210 -5.51 -10.61 -3.80
N ALA A 211 -4.46 -9.85 -3.51
CA ALA A 211 -3.29 -10.34 -2.77
C ALA A 211 -3.67 -10.86 -1.37
N ILE A 212 -4.54 -10.15 -0.65
CA ILE A 212 -5.08 -10.58 0.65
C ILE A 212 -5.85 -11.90 0.52
N LEU A 213 -6.66 -12.06 -0.54
CA LEU A 213 -7.36 -13.33 -0.80
C LEU A 213 -6.39 -14.48 -1.08
N GLY A 214 -5.24 -14.20 -1.73
CA GLY A 214 -4.20 -15.17 -2.02
C GLY A 214 -3.20 -15.39 -0.88
N ALA A 215 -3.40 -14.75 0.28
CA ALA A 215 -2.56 -14.86 1.46
C ALA A 215 -3.33 -15.34 2.70
N LYS A 216 -4.54 -15.88 2.54
CA LYS A 216 -5.42 -16.25 3.66
C LYS A 216 -4.79 -17.26 4.61
N ARG A 217 -4.14 -18.32 4.07
CA ARG A 217 -3.46 -19.34 4.88
C ARG A 217 -2.35 -18.68 5.71
N ILE A 218 -1.50 -17.88 5.07
CA ILE A 218 -0.40 -17.17 5.74
C ILE A 218 -0.94 -16.24 6.83
N ILE A 219 -1.99 -15.46 6.55
CA ILE A 219 -2.60 -14.54 7.53
C ILE A 219 -3.14 -15.30 8.75
N ILE A 220 -3.75 -16.47 8.56
CA ILE A 220 -4.29 -17.29 9.64
C ILE A 220 -3.19 -17.99 10.45
N GLU A 221 -2.26 -18.64 9.77
CA GLU A 221 -1.27 -19.51 10.39
C GLU A 221 -0.07 -18.74 10.93
N ASN A 222 0.50 -17.82 10.14
CA ASN A 222 1.70 -17.08 10.50
C ASN A 222 1.39 -15.79 11.28
N LYS A 223 0.23 -15.21 11.05
CA LYS A 223 -0.19 -13.93 11.66
C LYS A 223 0.88 -12.84 11.47
N PRO A 224 1.32 -12.59 10.22
CA PRO A 224 2.38 -11.62 9.97
C PRO A 224 1.96 -10.21 10.38
N VAL A 225 2.91 -9.35 10.70
CA VAL A 225 2.68 -7.91 10.61
C VAL A 225 2.34 -7.60 9.16
N MET A 226 1.35 -6.74 8.91
CA MET A 226 1.02 -6.32 7.55
C MET A 226 1.04 -4.80 7.46
N ALA A 227 1.62 -4.28 6.38
CA ALA A 227 1.55 -2.88 5.96
C ALA A 227 0.94 -2.84 4.56
N VAL A 228 -0.27 -2.32 4.43
CA VAL A 228 -1.05 -2.39 3.20
C VAL A 228 -1.47 -0.99 2.77
N CYS A 229 -1.09 -0.60 1.56
CA CYS A 229 -1.55 0.65 0.94
C CYS A 229 -3.05 0.61 0.71
N VAL A 230 -3.74 1.72 1.03
CA VAL A 230 -5.20 1.81 0.96
C VAL A 230 -5.69 3.00 0.17
N TYR A 231 -4.83 3.55 -0.69
CA TYR A 231 -5.12 4.77 -1.44
C TYR A 231 -5.41 4.54 -2.93
N HIS A 232 -5.26 3.31 -3.44
CA HIS A 232 -5.43 3.03 -4.86
C HIS A 232 -6.90 3.03 -5.30
N HIS A 233 -7.82 2.60 -4.42
CA HIS A 233 -9.26 2.72 -4.66
C HIS A 233 -9.94 3.36 -3.45
N GLN A 234 -11.06 4.05 -3.68
CA GLN A 234 -11.75 4.75 -2.62
C GLN A 234 -12.24 3.82 -1.50
N GLU A 235 -12.75 2.66 -1.85
CA GLU A 235 -13.22 1.67 -0.89
C GLU A 235 -12.08 0.96 -0.12
N ASP A 236 -10.82 1.07 -0.55
CA ASP A 236 -9.71 0.39 0.11
C ASP A 236 -9.52 0.85 1.56
N TYR A 237 -9.87 2.11 1.87
CA TYR A 237 -9.82 2.66 3.23
C TYR A 237 -10.68 1.90 4.25
N PHE A 238 -11.71 1.21 3.80
CA PHE A 238 -12.55 0.39 4.67
C PHE A 238 -12.59 -1.08 4.26
N ARG A 239 -12.52 -1.37 2.97
CA ARG A 239 -12.66 -2.75 2.48
C ARG A 239 -11.45 -3.60 2.86
N ILE A 240 -10.23 -3.09 2.71
CA ILE A 240 -9.00 -3.81 3.07
C ILE A 240 -8.98 -4.16 4.56
N PRO A 241 -9.15 -3.20 5.50
CA PRO A 241 -9.16 -3.57 6.92
C PRO A 241 -10.31 -4.51 7.30
N GLN A 242 -11.50 -4.39 6.69
CA GLN A 242 -12.58 -5.34 6.91
C GLN A 242 -12.19 -6.76 6.49
N MET A 243 -11.66 -6.93 5.27
CA MET A 243 -11.23 -8.24 4.76
C MET A 243 -10.16 -8.90 5.66
N ILE A 244 -9.16 -8.15 6.09
CA ILE A 244 -8.10 -8.69 6.96
C ILE A 244 -8.67 -9.09 8.32
N LEU A 245 -9.55 -8.28 8.92
CA LEU A 245 -10.21 -8.58 10.20
C LEU A 245 -11.26 -9.71 10.09
N GLU A 246 -11.86 -9.92 8.91
CA GLU A 246 -12.71 -11.09 8.63
C GLU A 246 -11.89 -12.39 8.59
N ILE A 247 -10.67 -12.34 8.03
CA ILE A 247 -9.75 -13.49 7.99
C ILE A 247 -9.16 -13.78 9.38
N ASN A 248 -8.72 -12.72 10.08
CA ASN A 248 -8.17 -12.83 11.42
C ASN A 248 -8.55 -11.62 12.28
N PRO A 249 -9.54 -11.74 13.18
CA PRO A 249 -10.02 -10.64 14.01
C PRO A 249 -9.03 -10.22 15.12
N HIS A 250 -7.91 -10.94 15.28
CA HIS A 250 -6.93 -10.71 16.35
C HIS A 250 -5.78 -9.82 15.91
N TYR A 251 -6.08 -8.81 15.12
CA TYR A 251 -5.13 -7.75 14.75
C TYR A 251 -5.47 -6.44 15.45
N LYS A 252 -4.44 -5.72 15.88
CA LYS A 252 -4.47 -4.29 16.16
C LYS A 252 -4.31 -3.53 14.87
N VAL A 253 -5.12 -2.51 14.65
CA VAL A 253 -5.13 -1.74 13.40
C VAL A 253 -4.61 -0.34 13.66
N TYR A 254 -3.65 0.09 12.83
CA TYR A 254 -3.14 1.46 12.83
C TYR A 254 -3.26 2.05 11.42
N PHE A 255 -3.33 3.37 11.36
CA PHE A 255 -3.37 4.11 10.11
C PHE A 255 -2.33 5.21 10.11
N ARG A 256 -1.61 5.38 9.00
CA ARG A 256 -0.69 6.50 8.79
C ARG A 256 -0.83 7.04 7.38
N HIS A 257 -0.64 8.36 7.29
CA HIS A 257 -0.62 9.09 6.02
C HIS A 257 0.68 9.89 5.93
N TYR A 258 1.40 9.79 4.81
CA TYR A 258 2.82 10.19 4.73
C TYR A 258 3.08 11.42 3.88
N THR A 259 2.05 12.03 3.29
CA THR A 259 2.17 13.19 2.41
C THR A 259 1.11 14.24 2.69
N GLN A 260 1.17 15.37 2.00
CA GLN A 260 0.08 16.37 1.97
C GLN A 260 -0.86 16.15 0.76
N GLY A 261 -0.76 15.01 0.10
CA GLY A 261 -1.56 14.62 -1.05
C GLY A 261 -2.56 13.53 -0.74
N VAL A 262 -3.13 12.91 -1.77
CA VAL A 262 -4.12 11.82 -1.65
C VAL A 262 -3.49 10.44 -1.57
N PHE A 263 -2.22 10.33 -1.92
CA PHE A 263 -1.45 9.08 -1.95
C PHE A 263 -0.74 8.84 -0.62
N GLU A 264 -0.18 7.65 -0.48
CA GLU A 264 0.68 7.24 0.63
C GLU A 264 -0.06 7.11 1.97
N SER A 265 -1.26 6.53 1.92
CA SER A 265 -2.00 6.08 3.11
C SER A 265 -1.79 4.59 3.31
N VAL A 266 -1.36 4.19 4.50
CA VAL A 266 -1.06 2.80 4.85
C VAL A 266 -1.85 2.37 6.08
N MET A 267 -2.49 1.20 5.99
CA MET A 267 -3.05 0.47 7.13
C MET A 267 -2.04 -0.57 7.62
N TYR A 268 -1.86 -0.61 8.93
CA TYR A 268 -0.99 -1.56 9.60
C TYR A 268 -1.80 -2.51 10.45
N PHE A 269 -1.44 -3.79 10.39
CA PHE A 269 -2.08 -4.85 11.14
C PHE A 269 -1.00 -5.57 11.97
N LEU A 270 -1.08 -5.43 13.29
CA LEU A 270 -0.14 -6.05 14.20
C LEU A 270 -0.86 -7.18 14.96
N PRO A 271 -0.34 -8.42 14.91
CA PRO A 271 -0.98 -9.53 15.62
C PRO A 271 -0.97 -9.28 17.13
N LEU A 272 -2.08 -9.56 17.77
CA LEU A 272 -2.14 -9.59 19.24
C LEU A 272 -1.16 -10.67 19.74
N LYS A 273 -0.27 -10.30 20.63
CA LYS A 273 0.59 -11.29 21.30
C LYS A 273 -0.31 -12.27 22.07
N PRO A 274 -0.03 -13.59 22.03
CA PRO A 274 -0.73 -14.51 22.89
C PRO A 274 -0.63 -14.00 24.35
N THR A 275 -1.76 -13.88 25.03
CA THR A 275 -1.76 -13.61 26.47
C THR A 275 -0.98 -14.73 27.13
N GLN A 276 0.19 -14.41 27.66
CA GLN A 276 0.87 -15.35 28.55
C GLN A 276 -0.04 -15.48 29.78
N HIS A 277 -0.77 -16.58 29.85
CA HIS A 277 -1.40 -16.97 31.10
C HIS A 277 -0.27 -17.31 32.07
N VAL A 278 -0.03 -16.39 33.02
CA VAL A 278 0.82 -16.57 34.19
C VAL A 278 0.14 -17.55 35.15
#